data_abc6d42aba966a7eb84bc99634df0464
#
_entry.id   abc6d42aba966a7eb84bc99634df0464
#
_cell.length_a   1.000
_cell.length_b   1.000
_cell.length_c   1.000
_cell.angle_alpha   90.00
_cell.angle_beta   90.00
_cell.angle_gamma   90.00
#
_symmetry.space_group_name_H-M   'P 1'
#
loop_
_entity.id
_entity.type
_entity.pdbx_description
1 polymer ?
#
loop_
_entity_poly.entity_id
_entity_poly.type
_entity_poly.pdbx_seq_one_letter_code
_entity_poly.pdbx_strand_id
1 'polypeptide(L)'
;MPNLIDIAQRLAERPMVALLHEERCLPERDLGSTCTRCAEACPVDAIAVGLERDTEASPAAAYGSVAKNGPAGPRIDDDACVRCGRCVTACPTAALLATAPLDDDALLEASARAGAAAAKRAAGFAVEEAEGQGDSIGTRDAEAQVEAPQAAVAPACAGFACERAVRAGHIDAERTVALPCLAWVDEALIVHMACAGAQRIALLTAPCASCEYAEAVVDLPKTVRSAQRILDTWQFDAAASIVETVDDIAATEDEDAAGEVSRRGLFSQARSALAEAATDAASAQMDALTGRSTADAPEPEPDRRRWQLLDDLHAAGLPAGDAVVPRALAPRVDIDPERCSGCALCAGFCPTQALRKAGKAPGGRTLLEFDAALCRDCGTCTETCRYGAISCEETLTVSELFALEPRAIVIPKRRVLPSRR
;
A
#
# COMPACT_ATOMS: atom_id res chain seq x y z
N MET A 1 40.25 -0.63 7.85
CA MET A 1 39.08 0.24 7.74
C MET A 1 38.49 -0.01 6.38
N PRO A 2 37.19 -0.34 6.27
CA PRO A 2 36.55 -0.43 4.96
C PRO A 2 36.69 0.93 4.27
N ASN A 3 37.01 0.93 2.98
CA ASN A 3 37.11 2.17 2.24
C ASN A 3 35.70 2.70 1.89
N LEU A 4 35.61 3.99 1.56
CA LEU A 4 34.28 4.63 1.23
C LEU A 4 33.60 3.97 0.04
N ILE A 5 34.35 3.32 -0.85
CA ILE A 5 33.81 2.59 -2.01
C ILE A 5 33.14 1.29 -1.54
N ASP A 6 33.74 0.55 -0.58
CA ASP A 6 33.16 -0.67 -0.01
C ASP A 6 31.88 -0.35 0.78
N ILE A 7 31.83 0.82 1.46
CA ILE A 7 30.65 1.28 2.17
C ILE A 7 29.56 1.68 1.17
N ALA A 8 29.89 2.44 0.13
CA ALA A 8 28.97 2.85 -0.91
C ALA A 8 28.42 1.65 -1.71
N GLN A 9 29.27 0.65 -2.02
CA GLN A 9 28.84 -0.59 -2.66
C GLN A 9 27.91 -1.41 -1.77
N ARG A 10 28.18 -1.52 -0.47
CA ARG A 10 27.30 -2.23 0.47
C ARG A 10 25.95 -1.54 0.63
N LEU A 11 25.91 -0.20 0.65
CA LEU A 11 24.68 0.59 0.68
C LEU A 11 23.89 0.48 -0.64
N ALA A 12 24.58 0.43 -1.79
CA ALA A 12 23.95 0.21 -3.09
C ALA A 12 23.48 -1.25 -3.29
N GLU A 13 24.18 -2.22 -2.69
CA GLU A 13 23.84 -3.64 -2.78
C GLU A 13 22.69 -4.04 -1.83
N ARG A 14 22.48 -3.29 -0.73
CA ARG A 14 21.45 -3.58 0.29
C ARG A 14 20.81 -2.30 0.81
N PRO A 15 19.96 -1.62 0.00
CA PRO A 15 19.18 -0.49 0.51
C PRO A 15 18.27 -0.95 1.64
N MET A 16 18.04 -0.12 2.64
CA MET A 16 17.06 -0.39 3.70
C MET A 16 15.70 -0.69 3.07
N VAL A 17 14.94 -1.61 3.67
CA VAL A 17 13.62 -2.00 3.15
C VAL A 17 12.56 -0.99 3.56
N ALA A 18 12.68 -0.42 4.74
CA ALA A 18 11.72 0.51 5.28
C ALA A 18 12.36 1.49 6.26
N LEU A 19 11.86 2.73 6.25
CA LEU A 19 12.12 3.75 7.25
C LEU A 19 11.01 3.76 8.30
N LEU A 20 11.38 4.00 9.55
CA LEU A 20 10.42 4.14 10.63
C LEU A 20 10.00 5.60 10.82
N HIS A 21 8.70 5.87 10.67
CA HIS A 21 8.08 7.12 11.08
C HIS A 21 7.65 7.00 12.56
N GLU A 22 8.48 7.49 13.47
CA GLU A 22 8.32 7.32 14.93
C GLU A 22 6.97 7.85 15.45
N GLU A 23 6.50 8.98 14.91
CA GLU A 23 5.24 9.59 15.33
C GLU A 23 4.00 8.75 15.03
N ARG A 24 4.10 7.77 14.14
CA ARG A 24 3.03 6.84 13.78
C ARG A 24 3.18 5.47 14.42
N CYS A 25 4.38 5.12 14.85
CA CYS A 25 4.66 3.83 15.47
C CYS A 25 4.05 3.78 16.90
N LEU A 26 3.16 2.83 17.15
CA LEU A 26 2.47 2.73 18.43
C LEU A 26 3.43 2.51 19.62
N PRO A 27 4.42 1.59 19.56
CA PRO A 27 5.40 1.44 20.64
C PRO A 27 6.28 2.67 20.87
N GLU A 28 6.53 3.49 19.84
CA GLU A 28 7.29 4.73 20.00
C GLU A 28 6.45 5.84 20.66
N ARG A 29 5.15 5.86 20.41
CA ARG A 29 4.23 6.89 20.95
C ARG A 29 3.72 6.60 22.34
N ASP A 30 3.44 5.33 22.62
CA ASP A 30 2.78 4.89 23.85
C ASP A 30 3.58 3.76 24.50
N LEU A 31 4.15 4.05 25.66
CA LEU A 31 4.90 3.09 26.47
C LEU A 31 4.08 1.87 26.90
N GLY A 32 2.75 1.96 26.86
CA GLY A 32 1.84 0.87 27.15
C GLY A 32 1.43 0.04 25.93
N SER A 33 1.86 0.43 24.73
CA SER A 33 1.53 -0.30 23.49
C SER A 33 2.30 -1.61 23.41
N THR A 34 1.56 -2.69 23.10
CA THR A 34 2.09 -4.03 22.88
C THR A 34 2.10 -4.40 21.39
N CYS A 35 2.06 -3.41 20.49
CA CYS A 35 2.03 -3.66 19.05
C CYS A 35 3.33 -4.31 18.56
N THR A 36 3.21 -5.52 17.99
CA THR A 36 4.30 -6.34 17.42
C THR A 36 4.02 -6.76 15.98
N ARG A 37 3.02 -6.16 15.33
CA ARG A 37 2.50 -6.63 14.01
C ARG A 37 3.56 -6.74 12.92
N CYS A 38 4.52 -5.82 12.87
CA CYS A 38 5.61 -5.90 11.89
C CYS A 38 6.57 -7.06 12.16
N ALA A 39 6.86 -7.36 13.43
CA ALA A 39 7.69 -8.49 13.83
C ALA A 39 6.96 -9.82 13.59
N GLU A 40 5.69 -9.93 14.01
CA GLU A 40 4.85 -11.12 13.77
C GLU A 40 4.64 -11.42 12.28
N ALA A 41 4.66 -10.39 11.45
CA ALA A 41 4.52 -10.53 9.99
C ALA A 41 5.83 -10.90 9.29
N CYS A 42 6.98 -10.83 9.98
CA CYS A 42 8.28 -11.08 9.36
C CYS A 42 8.53 -12.58 9.17
N PRO A 43 8.68 -13.10 7.92
CA PRO A 43 8.83 -14.52 7.68
C PRO A 43 10.21 -15.07 8.08
N VAL A 44 11.14 -14.22 8.49
CA VAL A 44 12.54 -14.57 8.84
C VAL A 44 12.98 -13.97 10.18
N ASP A 45 12.03 -13.51 11.00
CA ASP A 45 12.28 -12.92 12.33
C ASP A 45 13.34 -11.81 12.34
N ALA A 46 13.47 -11.08 11.21
CA ALA A 46 14.44 -9.99 11.08
C ALA A 46 14.02 -8.70 11.81
N ILE A 47 12.88 -8.69 12.52
CA ILE A 47 12.35 -7.49 13.18
C ILE A 47 12.17 -7.77 14.67
N ALA A 48 12.84 -6.98 15.50
CA ALA A 48 12.67 -6.98 16.93
C ALA A 48 11.94 -5.70 17.40
N VAL A 49 10.98 -5.85 18.32
CA VAL A 49 10.22 -4.75 18.93
C VAL A 49 10.38 -4.82 20.45
N GLY A 50 10.48 -3.68 21.11
CA GLY A 50 10.56 -3.61 22.56
C GLY A 50 11.96 -3.79 23.16
N LEU A 51 13.00 -3.75 22.33
CA LEU A 51 14.37 -3.75 22.84
C LEU A 51 14.70 -2.40 23.47
N GLU A 52 15.35 -2.42 24.65
CA GLU A 52 15.89 -1.20 25.26
C GLU A 52 16.85 -0.51 24.28
N ARG A 53 16.71 0.81 24.16
CA ARG A 53 17.67 1.59 23.35
C ARG A 53 19.03 1.53 24.03
N ASP A 54 20.03 0.97 23.36
CA ASP A 54 21.41 1.12 23.78
C ASP A 54 21.77 2.61 23.71
N THR A 55 21.85 3.25 24.88
CA THR A 55 22.12 4.67 25.02
C THR A 55 23.51 5.09 24.54
N GLU A 56 24.36 4.13 24.18
CA GLU A 56 25.76 4.38 23.81
C GLU A 56 26.00 4.55 22.29
N ALA A 57 25.02 4.24 21.43
CA ALA A 57 25.27 4.14 19.99
C ALA A 57 24.70 5.29 19.11
N SER A 58 24.01 6.29 19.66
CA SER A 58 23.42 7.36 18.85
C SER A 58 24.12 8.71 19.02
N PRO A 59 24.74 9.29 17.96
CA PRO A 59 25.24 10.67 17.98
C PRO A 59 24.13 11.72 18.20
N ALA A 60 22.86 11.36 18.06
CA ALA A 60 21.71 12.23 18.30
C ALA A 60 21.45 12.53 19.79
N ALA A 61 22.09 11.82 20.72
CA ALA A 61 22.00 12.08 22.17
C ALA A 61 22.60 13.44 22.59
N ALA A 62 23.28 14.14 21.69
CA ALA A 62 23.90 15.44 21.96
C ALA A 62 22.91 16.62 21.96
N TYR A 63 21.70 16.45 21.49
CA TYR A 63 20.66 17.47 21.48
C TYR A 63 19.49 17.08 22.39
N GLY A 64 19.62 17.30 23.68
CA GLY A 64 18.56 17.58 24.67
C GLY A 64 17.22 16.85 24.59
N SER A 65 17.10 15.73 23.87
CA SER A 65 15.90 14.90 23.91
C SER A 65 15.89 14.06 25.20
N VAL A 66 14.88 14.26 26.03
CA VAL A 66 14.60 13.45 27.20
C VAL A 66 14.64 11.99 26.79
N ALA A 67 15.55 11.21 27.37
CA ALA A 67 15.63 9.76 27.16
C ALA A 67 14.25 9.15 27.45
N LYS A 68 13.56 8.71 26.40
CA LYS A 68 12.31 7.95 26.55
C LYS A 68 12.71 6.56 27.03
N ASN A 69 12.66 6.33 28.34
CA ASN A 69 12.78 5.02 28.95
C ASN A 69 11.49 4.24 28.66
N GLY A 70 11.43 3.55 27.52
CA GLY A 70 10.26 2.79 27.11
C GLY A 70 10.58 1.80 26.01
N PRO A 71 9.65 0.90 25.67
CA PRO A 71 9.84 -0.05 24.58
C PRO A 71 10.20 0.72 23.30
N ALA A 72 11.30 0.31 22.69
CA ALA A 72 11.72 0.86 21.41
C ALA A 72 10.80 0.33 20.31
N GLY A 73 10.57 1.13 19.28
CA GLY A 73 9.90 0.67 18.06
C GLY A 73 10.66 -0.44 17.35
N PRO A 74 10.21 -0.86 16.17
CA PRO A 74 10.83 -1.94 15.43
C PRO A 74 12.27 -1.61 15.01
N ARG A 75 13.15 -2.58 15.16
CA ARG A 75 14.50 -2.58 14.61
C ARG A 75 14.59 -3.69 13.58
N ILE A 76 15.03 -3.37 12.38
CA ILE A 76 15.18 -4.30 11.28
C ILE A 76 16.65 -4.71 11.20
N ASP A 77 16.90 -6.01 11.21
CA ASP A 77 18.21 -6.58 10.87
C ASP A 77 18.32 -6.67 9.35
N ASP A 78 19.07 -5.75 8.76
CA ASP A 78 19.24 -5.66 7.30
C ASP A 78 19.96 -6.87 6.70
N ASP A 79 20.79 -7.57 7.48
CA ASP A 79 21.49 -8.78 7.03
C ASP A 79 20.54 -10.00 6.98
N ALA A 80 19.60 -10.10 7.91
CA ALA A 80 18.61 -11.16 7.95
C ALA A 80 17.40 -10.85 7.02
N CYS A 81 17.15 -9.59 6.70
CA CYS A 81 15.99 -9.14 5.96
C CYS A 81 16.00 -9.62 4.50
N VAL A 82 14.92 -10.31 4.09
CA VAL A 82 14.71 -10.82 2.71
C VAL A 82 13.95 -9.85 1.80
N ARG A 83 13.68 -8.64 2.26
CA ARG A 83 13.05 -7.55 1.50
C ARG A 83 11.67 -7.89 0.91
N CYS A 84 10.93 -8.73 1.60
CA CYS A 84 9.61 -9.13 1.14
C CYS A 84 8.55 -8.01 1.22
N GLY A 85 8.78 -6.91 1.94
CA GLY A 85 7.85 -5.79 2.09
C GLY A 85 6.68 -6.04 3.06
N ARG A 86 6.56 -7.25 3.61
CA ARG A 86 5.44 -7.62 4.47
C ARG A 86 5.27 -6.72 5.69
N CYS A 87 6.34 -6.25 6.29
CA CYS A 87 6.29 -5.35 7.45
C CYS A 87 5.68 -3.98 7.12
N VAL A 88 5.87 -3.49 5.90
CA VAL A 88 5.28 -2.24 5.41
C VAL A 88 3.77 -2.41 5.26
N THR A 89 3.31 -3.44 4.55
CA THR A 89 1.87 -3.69 4.31
C THR A 89 1.13 -4.15 5.58
N ALA A 90 1.80 -4.79 6.52
CA ALA A 90 1.21 -5.23 7.79
C ALA A 90 1.11 -4.10 8.84
N CYS A 91 1.81 -2.97 8.64
CA CYS A 91 1.80 -1.88 9.62
C CYS A 91 0.44 -1.18 9.64
N PRO A 92 -0.32 -1.23 10.77
CA PRO A 92 -1.68 -0.71 10.80
C PRO A 92 -1.74 0.82 10.80
N THR A 93 -0.62 1.49 11.03
CA THR A 93 -0.52 2.94 11.12
C THR A 93 0.32 3.55 10.00
N ALA A 94 0.79 2.71 9.06
CA ALA A 94 1.75 3.09 8.03
C ALA A 94 2.99 3.81 8.62
N ALA A 95 3.50 3.29 9.73
CA ALA A 95 4.70 3.80 10.36
C ALA A 95 5.99 3.28 9.71
N LEU A 96 5.93 2.19 8.95
CA LEU A 96 7.03 1.67 8.15
C LEU A 96 6.82 2.10 6.69
N LEU A 97 7.71 2.95 6.21
CA LEU A 97 7.65 3.54 4.88
C LEU A 97 8.60 2.80 3.94
N ALA A 98 8.14 2.46 2.75
CA ALA A 98 8.96 1.86 1.72
C ALA A 98 10.10 2.80 1.31
N THR A 99 11.24 2.23 0.92
CA THR A 99 12.41 3.00 0.47
C THR A 99 12.79 2.65 -0.96
N ALA A 100 13.44 3.59 -1.66
CA ALA A 100 13.93 3.36 -3.00
C ALA A 100 14.80 2.07 -3.09
N PRO A 101 14.72 1.31 -4.18
CA PRO A 101 14.02 1.60 -5.44
C PRO A 101 12.55 1.15 -5.47
N LEU A 102 11.97 0.71 -4.34
CA LEU A 102 10.61 0.21 -4.21
C LEU A 102 9.79 1.11 -3.28
N ASP A 103 10.03 2.42 -3.34
CA ASP A 103 9.19 3.38 -2.64
C ASP A 103 7.76 3.41 -3.21
N ASP A 104 6.87 4.09 -2.51
CA ASP A 104 5.45 4.09 -2.86
C ASP A 104 5.19 4.73 -4.23
N ASP A 105 5.93 5.76 -4.62
CA ASP A 105 5.77 6.41 -5.93
C ASP A 105 6.21 5.50 -7.07
N ALA A 106 7.34 4.81 -6.94
CA ALA A 106 7.81 3.85 -7.93
C ALA A 106 6.83 2.68 -8.13
N LEU A 107 6.24 2.18 -7.03
CA LEU A 107 5.26 1.09 -7.09
C LEU A 107 3.93 1.52 -7.69
N LEU A 108 3.46 2.74 -7.38
CA LEU A 108 2.27 3.32 -7.99
C LEU A 108 2.49 3.54 -9.50
N GLU A 109 3.61 4.15 -9.89
CA GLU A 109 3.94 4.36 -11.31
C GLU A 109 4.02 3.04 -12.08
N ALA A 110 4.66 2.01 -11.52
CA ALA A 110 4.73 0.69 -12.14
C ALA A 110 3.34 0.05 -12.32
N SER A 111 2.46 0.19 -11.32
CA SER A 111 1.09 -0.32 -11.38
C SER A 111 0.26 0.40 -12.43
N ALA A 112 0.35 1.73 -12.52
CA ALA A 112 -0.33 2.52 -13.55
C ALA A 112 0.16 2.16 -14.96
N ARG A 113 1.47 2.01 -15.17
CA ARG A 113 2.03 1.62 -16.46
C ARG A 113 1.53 0.26 -16.91
N ALA A 114 1.52 -0.73 -16.03
CA ALA A 114 1.05 -2.08 -16.34
C ALA A 114 -0.44 -2.09 -16.71
N GLY A 115 -1.28 -1.35 -15.96
CA GLY A 115 -2.71 -1.20 -16.26
C GLY A 115 -2.96 -0.54 -17.61
N ALA A 116 -2.27 0.56 -17.91
CA ALA A 116 -2.37 1.26 -19.19
C ALA A 116 -1.89 0.40 -20.38
N ALA A 117 -0.82 -0.38 -20.20
CA ALA A 117 -0.34 -1.31 -21.21
C ALA A 117 -1.38 -2.40 -21.52
N ALA A 118 -2.03 -2.94 -20.48
CA ALA A 118 -3.11 -3.91 -20.65
C ALA A 118 -4.31 -3.32 -21.42
N ALA A 119 -4.74 -2.11 -21.08
CA ALA A 119 -5.83 -1.42 -21.77
C ALA A 119 -5.50 -1.16 -23.23
N LYS A 120 -4.28 -0.70 -23.53
CA LYS A 120 -3.81 -0.46 -24.90
C LYS A 120 -3.81 -1.74 -25.73
N ARG A 121 -3.34 -2.86 -25.16
CA ARG A 121 -3.32 -4.15 -25.84
C ARG A 121 -4.73 -4.64 -26.14
N ALA A 122 -5.66 -4.59 -25.19
CA ALA A 122 -7.06 -4.96 -25.41
C ALA A 122 -7.71 -4.12 -26.51
N ALA A 123 -7.44 -2.83 -26.56
CA ALA A 123 -7.92 -1.95 -27.63
C ALA A 123 -7.31 -2.29 -29.02
N GLY A 124 -6.04 -2.71 -29.05
CA GLY A 124 -5.36 -3.16 -30.28
C GLY A 124 -6.02 -4.41 -30.88
N PHE A 125 -6.34 -5.41 -30.08
CA PHE A 125 -7.08 -6.61 -30.52
C PHE A 125 -8.46 -6.27 -31.11
N ALA A 126 -9.18 -5.32 -30.52
CA ALA A 126 -10.49 -4.90 -31.02
C ALA A 126 -10.41 -4.26 -32.41
N VAL A 127 -9.33 -3.57 -32.76
CA VAL A 127 -9.11 -2.95 -34.08
C VAL A 127 -8.74 -4.00 -35.12
N GLU A 128 -7.87 -4.94 -34.82
CA GLU A 128 -7.46 -6.01 -35.75
C GLU A 128 -8.63 -6.94 -36.10
N GLU A 129 -9.50 -7.27 -35.14
CA GLU A 129 -10.71 -8.05 -35.42
C GLU A 129 -11.71 -7.28 -36.30
N ALA A 130 -11.82 -5.96 -36.16
CA ALA A 130 -12.69 -5.12 -36.95
C ALA A 130 -12.17 -4.98 -38.40
N GLU A 131 -10.87 -4.95 -38.60
CA GLU A 131 -10.23 -4.89 -39.96
C GLU A 131 -10.22 -6.25 -40.66
N GLY A 132 -10.11 -7.36 -39.92
CA GLY A 132 -10.14 -8.73 -40.46
C GLY A 132 -11.50 -9.16 -41.04
N GLN A 133 -12.60 -8.47 -40.71
CA GLN A 133 -13.94 -8.75 -41.23
C GLN A 133 -14.29 -8.00 -42.54
N GLY A 134 -13.34 -7.25 -43.11
CA GLY A 134 -13.54 -6.34 -44.25
C GLY A 134 -13.45 -6.92 -45.63
N ASP A 135 -13.05 -8.16 -45.88
CA ASP A 135 -12.84 -8.72 -47.23
C ASP A 135 -13.54 -10.06 -47.48
N SER A 136 -14.89 -10.01 -47.56
CA SER A 136 -15.65 -11.00 -48.31
C SER A 136 -16.89 -10.38 -48.93
N ILE A 137 -16.70 -9.74 -50.13
CA ILE A 137 -17.79 -9.38 -51.02
C ILE A 137 -18.31 -10.69 -51.65
N GLY A 138 -19.33 -11.25 -51.07
CA GLY A 138 -20.11 -12.38 -51.57
C GLY A 138 -21.59 -12.06 -51.52
N THR A 139 -22.15 -11.70 -52.67
CA THR A 139 -23.59 -11.46 -52.90
C THR A 139 -24.45 -12.67 -52.50
N ARG A 140 -25.55 -12.41 -51.82
CA ARG A 140 -26.91 -12.95 -51.97
C ARG A 140 -27.62 -13.36 -50.68
N ASP A 141 -28.78 -12.73 -50.64
CA ASP A 141 -30.08 -13.22 -50.17
C ASP A 141 -30.44 -13.09 -48.68
N ALA A 142 -31.54 -12.45 -48.54
CA ALA A 142 -32.26 -11.96 -47.37
C ALA A 142 -32.62 -13.03 -46.32
N GLU A 143 -32.87 -12.52 -45.09
CA GLU A 143 -33.71 -13.10 -44.04
C GLU A 143 -33.06 -14.24 -43.19
N ALA A 144 -32.13 -13.86 -42.37
CA ALA A 144 -32.05 -14.38 -40.99
C ALA A 144 -31.30 -13.34 -40.15
N GLN A 145 -32.00 -12.67 -39.25
CA GLN A 145 -31.37 -11.92 -38.16
C GLN A 145 -30.71 -12.93 -37.23
N VAL A 146 -29.53 -13.35 -37.61
CA VAL A 146 -28.60 -13.95 -36.65
C VAL A 146 -27.84 -12.77 -36.08
N GLU A 147 -28.13 -12.44 -34.82
CA GLU A 147 -27.20 -11.60 -34.05
C GLU A 147 -25.81 -12.21 -34.19
N ALA A 148 -24.94 -11.49 -34.87
CA ALA A 148 -23.53 -11.87 -34.98
C ALA A 148 -23.02 -11.97 -33.51
N PRO A 149 -22.31 -13.07 -33.14
CA PRO A 149 -21.67 -13.12 -31.83
C PRO A 149 -20.76 -11.90 -31.76
N GLN A 150 -21.03 -10.99 -30.84
CA GLN A 150 -20.09 -9.92 -30.52
C GLN A 150 -18.79 -10.64 -30.17
N ALA A 151 -17.77 -10.46 -31.01
CA ALA A 151 -16.44 -10.96 -30.72
C ALA A 151 -16.06 -10.47 -29.32
N ALA A 152 -15.84 -11.41 -28.41
CA ALA A 152 -15.51 -11.08 -27.04
C ALA A 152 -14.12 -10.45 -27.05
N VAL A 153 -14.06 -9.12 -26.93
CA VAL A 153 -12.80 -8.38 -26.78
C VAL A 153 -12.04 -9.01 -25.60
N ALA A 154 -10.81 -9.43 -25.84
CA ALA A 154 -9.99 -10.00 -24.77
C ALA A 154 -9.84 -8.98 -23.64
N PRO A 155 -10.10 -9.36 -22.38
CA PRO A 155 -10.05 -8.43 -21.27
C PRO A 155 -8.64 -7.84 -21.11
N ALA A 156 -8.56 -6.57 -20.72
CA ALA A 156 -7.30 -5.89 -20.41
C ALA A 156 -6.67 -6.52 -19.16
N CYS A 157 -5.75 -7.48 -19.35
CA CYS A 157 -5.12 -8.21 -18.25
C CYS A 157 -3.73 -7.65 -17.91
N ALA A 158 -3.53 -7.28 -16.64
CA ALA A 158 -2.25 -6.90 -16.05
C ALA A 158 -2.00 -7.70 -14.78
N GLY A 159 -0.81 -7.63 -14.18
CA GLY A 159 -0.58 -8.39 -12.97
C GLY A 159 0.66 -8.02 -12.16
N PHE A 160 0.79 -8.73 -11.06
CA PHE A 160 1.94 -8.68 -10.17
C PHE A 160 2.62 -10.04 -10.12
N ALA A 161 3.94 -10.05 -10.22
CA ALA A 161 4.73 -11.26 -10.14
C ALA A 161 5.97 -11.05 -9.26
N CYS A 162 6.37 -12.07 -8.50
CA CYS A 162 7.65 -12.01 -7.81
C CYS A 162 8.82 -12.27 -8.76
N GLU A 163 10.01 -11.80 -8.40
CA GLU A 163 11.24 -12.01 -9.20
C GLU A 163 11.48 -13.48 -9.56
N ARG A 164 11.08 -14.45 -8.72
CA ARG A 164 11.21 -15.88 -9.02
C ARG A 164 10.32 -16.27 -10.19
N ALA A 165 9.09 -15.74 -10.27
CA ALA A 165 8.19 -15.95 -11.38
C ALA A 165 8.71 -15.32 -12.67
N VAL A 166 9.20 -14.07 -12.58
CA VAL A 166 9.81 -13.37 -13.73
C VAL A 166 11.02 -14.11 -14.28
N ARG A 167 11.86 -14.65 -13.40
CA ARG A 167 13.05 -15.45 -13.82
C ARG A 167 12.69 -16.78 -14.46
N ALA A 168 11.51 -17.34 -14.16
CA ALA A 168 11.03 -18.56 -14.80
C ALA A 168 10.66 -18.35 -16.29
N GLY A 169 10.49 -17.11 -16.73
CA GLY A 169 10.24 -16.73 -18.11
C GLY A 169 8.76 -16.69 -18.50
N HIS A 170 8.50 -16.24 -19.74
CA HIS A 170 7.16 -16.19 -20.34
C HIS A 170 6.16 -15.20 -19.72
N ILE A 171 6.65 -14.16 -19.02
CA ILE A 171 5.80 -13.11 -18.46
C ILE A 171 6.01 -11.83 -19.27
N ASP A 172 4.91 -11.20 -19.71
CA ASP A 172 4.92 -9.91 -20.35
C ASP A 172 5.35 -8.80 -19.38
N ALA A 173 6.53 -8.26 -19.60
CA ALA A 173 7.13 -7.27 -18.72
C ALA A 173 6.43 -5.90 -18.76
N GLU A 174 5.70 -5.57 -19.84
CA GLU A 174 4.98 -4.30 -19.95
C GLU A 174 3.69 -4.29 -19.11
N ARG A 175 3.03 -5.45 -19.02
CA ARG A 175 1.76 -5.63 -18.29
C ARG A 175 1.95 -6.18 -16.89
N THR A 176 3.18 -6.39 -16.42
CA THR A 176 3.45 -7.03 -15.13
C THR A 176 4.39 -6.19 -14.29
N VAL A 177 3.99 -5.94 -13.06
CA VAL A 177 4.83 -5.33 -12.03
C VAL A 177 5.67 -6.42 -11.39
N ALA A 178 6.99 -6.36 -11.60
CA ALA A 178 7.94 -7.27 -10.97
C ALA A 178 8.31 -6.77 -9.56
N LEU A 179 8.16 -7.63 -8.56
CA LEU A 179 8.40 -7.34 -7.15
C LEU A 179 9.34 -8.37 -6.53
N PRO A 180 10.11 -8.04 -5.50
CA PRO A 180 10.85 -9.07 -4.75
C PRO A 180 9.91 -10.15 -4.18
N CYS A 181 8.75 -9.76 -3.70
CA CYS A 181 7.69 -10.65 -3.19
C CYS A 181 6.31 -10.01 -3.38
N LEU A 182 5.28 -10.82 -3.58
CA LEU A 182 3.89 -10.35 -3.66
C LEU A 182 3.35 -9.74 -2.34
N ALA A 183 4.06 -9.91 -1.24
CA ALA A 183 3.71 -9.28 0.04
C ALA A 183 3.82 -7.74 0.01
N TRP A 184 4.42 -7.15 -1.04
CA TRP A 184 4.39 -5.71 -1.31
C TRP A 184 3.03 -5.21 -1.82
N VAL A 185 2.18 -6.12 -2.33
CA VAL A 185 0.88 -5.75 -2.90
C VAL A 185 -0.13 -5.50 -1.80
N ASP A 186 -0.77 -4.35 -1.86
CA ASP A 186 -1.90 -3.95 -1.04
C ASP A 186 -3.12 -3.55 -1.89
N GLU A 187 -4.20 -3.18 -1.26
CA GLU A 187 -5.43 -2.77 -1.93
C GLU A 187 -5.22 -1.56 -2.83
N ALA A 188 -4.33 -0.63 -2.42
CA ALA A 188 -4.06 0.58 -3.17
C ALA A 188 -3.44 0.29 -4.54
N LEU A 189 -2.43 -0.58 -4.60
CA LEU A 189 -1.78 -0.96 -5.86
C LEU A 189 -2.73 -1.68 -6.82
N ILE A 190 -3.61 -2.55 -6.29
CA ILE A 190 -4.60 -3.28 -7.09
C ILE A 190 -5.62 -2.30 -7.69
N VAL A 191 -6.20 -1.43 -6.87
CA VAL A 191 -7.20 -0.45 -7.33
C VAL A 191 -6.57 0.55 -8.29
N HIS A 192 -5.35 1.02 -8.02
CA HIS A 192 -4.64 1.93 -8.90
C HIS A 192 -4.41 1.33 -10.29
N MET A 193 -4.04 0.04 -10.37
CA MET A 193 -3.90 -0.70 -11.64
C MET A 193 -5.25 -0.81 -12.38
N ALA A 194 -6.36 -1.01 -11.67
CA ALA A 194 -7.70 -1.01 -12.26
C ALA A 194 -8.07 0.37 -12.80
N CYS A 195 -7.80 1.44 -12.06
CA CYS A 195 -8.03 2.82 -12.50
C CYS A 195 -7.22 3.20 -13.73
N ALA A 196 -6.04 2.58 -13.91
CA ALA A 196 -5.22 2.73 -15.11
C ALA A 196 -5.74 1.91 -16.32
N GLY A 197 -6.82 1.16 -16.17
CA GLY A 197 -7.54 0.49 -17.25
C GLY A 197 -7.41 -1.04 -17.30
N ALA A 198 -6.80 -1.68 -16.30
CA ALA A 198 -6.81 -3.13 -16.21
C ALA A 198 -8.20 -3.64 -15.81
N GLN A 199 -8.75 -4.58 -16.57
CA GLN A 199 -10.01 -5.27 -16.27
C GLN A 199 -9.79 -6.60 -15.54
N ARG A 200 -8.63 -7.22 -15.72
CA ARG A 200 -8.21 -8.41 -14.97
C ARG A 200 -6.86 -8.14 -14.34
N ILE A 201 -6.76 -8.36 -13.05
CA ILE A 201 -5.54 -8.13 -12.28
C ILE A 201 -5.11 -9.46 -11.67
N ALA A 202 -4.03 -10.02 -12.20
CA ALA A 202 -3.53 -11.33 -11.82
C ALA A 202 -2.38 -11.21 -10.80
N LEU A 203 -2.45 -11.94 -9.70
CA LEU A 203 -1.37 -12.07 -8.73
C LEU A 203 -0.80 -13.49 -8.84
N LEU A 204 0.38 -13.64 -9.43
CA LEU A 204 0.97 -14.92 -9.77
C LEU A 204 1.67 -15.57 -8.58
N THR A 205 1.07 -16.59 -7.99
CA THR A 205 1.54 -17.27 -6.77
C THR A 205 2.20 -18.63 -7.01
N ALA A 206 2.29 -19.12 -8.26
CA ALA A 206 2.91 -20.43 -8.55
C ALA A 206 4.27 -20.66 -7.85
N PRO A 207 5.20 -19.70 -7.82
CA PRO A 207 6.48 -19.90 -7.11
C PRO A 207 6.36 -19.96 -5.59
N CYS A 208 5.24 -19.50 -5.01
CA CYS A 208 5.06 -19.49 -3.56
C CYS A 208 4.93 -20.91 -2.99
N ALA A 209 4.43 -21.87 -3.76
CA ALA A 209 4.29 -23.27 -3.33
C ALA A 209 5.61 -23.93 -2.90
N SER A 210 6.74 -23.45 -3.45
CA SER A 210 8.10 -23.93 -3.12
C SER A 210 8.98 -22.87 -2.50
N CYS A 211 8.41 -21.74 -2.09
CA CYS A 211 9.16 -20.61 -1.53
C CYS A 211 9.39 -20.80 -0.04
N GLU A 212 10.63 -20.66 0.40
CA GLU A 212 11.00 -20.69 1.82
C GLU A 212 10.37 -19.54 2.64
N TYR A 213 9.92 -18.47 1.94
CA TYR A 213 9.25 -17.29 2.53
C TYR A 213 7.75 -17.25 2.20
N ALA A 214 7.11 -18.39 1.97
CA ALA A 214 5.69 -18.45 1.59
C ALA A 214 4.77 -17.79 2.64
N GLU A 215 5.16 -17.77 3.90
CA GLU A 215 4.42 -17.12 4.99
C GLU A 215 4.28 -15.60 4.79
N ALA A 216 5.18 -14.97 4.02
CA ALA A 216 5.07 -13.54 3.71
C ALA A 216 3.76 -13.18 2.98
N VAL A 217 3.17 -14.11 2.22
CA VAL A 217 1.96 -13.88 1.42
C VAL A 217 0.69 -14.50 2.01
N VAL A 218 0.72 -14.92 3.28
CA VAL A 218 -0.44 -15.56 3.94
C VAL A 218 -1.70 -14.71 3.92
N ASP A 219 -1.57 -13.38 3.98
CA ASP A 219 -2.70 -12.45 3.94
C ASP A 219 -3.09 -12.01 2.52
N LEU A 220 -2.36 -12.40 1.49
CA LEU A 220 -2.65 -12.01 0.10
C LEU A 220 -4.11 -12.30 -0.32
N PRO A 221 -4.71 -13.45 0.03
CA PRO A 221 -6.12 -13.70 -0.28
C PRO A 221 -7.09 -12.73 0.42
N LYS A 222 -6.72 -12.21 1.59
CA LYS A 222 -7.50 -11.19 2.29
C LYS A 222 -7.37 -9.84 1.57
N THR A 223 -6.17 -9.44 1.20
CA THR A 223 -5.90 -8.21 0.43
C THR A 223 -6.67 -8.20 -0.88
N VAL A 224 -6.62 -9.30 -1.66
CA VAL A 224 -7.37 -9.43 -2.92
C VAL A 224 -8.87 -9.28 -2.70
N ARG A 225 -9.43 -9.97 -1.68
CA ARG A 225 -10.87 -9.80 -1.36
C ARG A 225 -11.24 -8.40 -0.93
N SER A 226 -10.36 -7.73 -0.16
CA SER A 226 -10.57 -6.33 0.26
C SER A 226 -10.55 -5.40 -0.94
N ALA A 227 -9.58 -5.54 -1.84
CA ALA A 227 -9.50 -4.76 -3.08
C ALA A 227 -10.74 -4.99 -3.97
N GLN A 228 -11.17 -6.26 -4.14
CA GLN A 228 -12.36 -6.58 -4.92
C GLN A 228 -13.61 -5.91 -4.35
N ARG A 229 -13.81 -5.92 -3.03
CA ARG A 229 -14.93 -5.21 -2.40
C ARG A 229 -14.91 -3.70 -2.67
N ILE A 230 -13.72 -3.09 -2.75
CA ILE A 230 -13.57 -1.68 -3.11
C ILE A 230 -13.98 -1.49 -4.59
N LEU A 231 -13.46 -2.32 -5.50
CA LEU A 231 -13.79 -2.27 -6.92
C LEU A 231 -15.30 -2.45 -7.15
N ASP A 232 -15.92 -3.43 -6.47
CA ASP A 232 -17.36 -3.71 -6.57
C ASP A 232 -18.21 -2.52 -6.06
N THR A 233 -17.77 -1.88 -4.95
CA THR A 233 -18.46 -0.72 -4.38
C THR A 233 -18.48 0.46 -5.34
N TRP A 234 -17.38 0.68 -6.07
CA TRP A 234 -17.25 1.71 -7.10
C TRP A 234 -17.71 1.26 -8.48
N GLN A 235 -18.21 0.02 -8.60
CA GLN A 235 -18.73 -0.56 -9.85
C GLN A 235 -17.69 -0.57 -10.99
N PHE A 236 -16.42 -0.80 -10.65
CA PHE A 236 -15.39 -1.02 -11.66
C PHE A 236 -15.66 -2.33 -12.41
N ASP A 237 -15.53 -2.29 -13.73
CA ASP A 237 -15.47 -3.52 -14.55
C ASP A 237 -14.06 -4.13 -14.47
N ALA A 238 -13.67 -4.51 -13.26
CA ALA A 238 -12.36 -5.05 -12.97
C ALA A 238 -12.42 -6.16 -11.92
N ALA A 239 -11.62 -7.22 -12.11
CA ALA A 239 -11.53 -8.35 -11.20
C ALA A 239 -10.07 -8.63 -10.83
N ALA A 240 -9.79 -8.70 -9.52
CA ALA A 240 -8.49 -9.12 -9.00
C ALA A 240 -8.54 -10.59 -8.56
N SER A 241 -7.54 -11.38 -8.97
CA SER A 241 -7.49 -12.81 -8.68
C SER A 241 -6.07 -13.31 -8.41
N ILE A 242 -5.96 -14.31 -7.56
CA ILE A 242 -4.74 -15.08 -7.39
C ILE A 242 -4.72 -16.16 -8.47
N VAL A 243 -3.61 -16.25 -9.21
CA VAL A 243 -3.44 -17.19 -10.32
C VAL A 243 -2.18 -18.02 -10.11
N GLU A 244 -2.22 -19.28 -10.56
CA GLU A 244 -1.10 -20.21 -10.51
C GLU A 244 -0.40 -20.34 -11.87
N THR A 245 -1.05 -19.90 -12.96
CA THR A 245 -0.51 -19.93 -14.31
C THR A 245 -0.31 -18.55 -14.88
N VAL A 246 0.55 -18.43 -15.86
CA VAL A 246 0.90 -17.17 -16.51
C VAL A 246 -0.01 -16.84 -17.72
N ASP A 247 -0.95 -17.70 -18.07
CA ASP A 247 -1.69 -17.63 -19.34
C ASP A 247 -2.30 -16.25 -19.62
N ASP A 248 -2.79 -15.57 -18.58
CA ASP A 248 -3.40 -14.24 -18.70
C ASP A 248 -2.40 -13.08 -18.89
N ILE A 249 -1.15 -13.28 -18.46
CA ILE A 249 -0.07 -12.28 -18.48
C ILE A 249 1.17 -12.80 -19.21
N ALA A 250 1.03 -13.88 -19.99
CA ALA A 250 2.11 -14.43 -20.78
C ALA A 250 2.51 -13.48 -21.93
N ALA A 251 3.80 -13.46 -22.23
CA ALA A 251 4.30 -12.87 -23.46
C ALA A 251 3.77 -13.66 -24.67
N THR A 252 3.48 -13.00 -25.78
CA THR A 252 3.14 -13.69 -27.02
C THR A 252 4.39 -14.23 -27.70
N GLU A 253 4.26 -15.33 -28.49
CA GLU A 253 5.38 -15.94 -29.19
C GLU A 253 6.12 -14.97 -30.14
N ASP A 254 5.41 -13.97 -30.68
CA ASP A 254 5.99 -12.92 -31.55
C ASP A 254 6.82 -11.90 -30.73
N GLU A 255 6.49 -11.66 -29.47
CA GLU A 255 7.27 -10.80 -28.57
C GLU A 255 8.56 -11.50 -28.12
N ASP A 256 8.54 -12.82 -27.96
CA ASP A 256 9.74 -13.63 -27.71
C ASP A 256 10.70 -13.60 -28.93
N ALA A 257 10.19 -13.47 -30.14
CA ALA A 257 10.98 -13.38 -31.36
C ALA A 257 11.52 -11.97 -31.66
N ALA A 258 10.77 -10.93 -31.29
CA ALA A 258 11.19 -9.52 -31.42
C ALA A 258 12.04 -9.06 -30.21
N GLY A 259 11.87 -9.72 -29.10
CA GLY A 259 12.55 -9.47 -27.86
C GLY A 259 13.42 -10.63 -27.40
N GLU A 260 14.59 -10.80 -28.00
CA GLU A 260 15.75 -10.79 -27.14
C GLU A 260 15.77 -9.41 -26.43
N VAL A 261 14.74 -9.10 -25.64
CA VAL A 261 14.88 -8.34 -24.40
C VAL A 261 15.66 -9.30 -23.53
N SER A 262 16.78 -9.47 -24.04
CA SER A 262 17.96 -10.05 -23.53
C SER A 262 17.87 -9.76 -22.03
N ARG A 263 18.19 -10.74 -21.22
CA ARG A 263 18.63 -10.55 -19.84
C ARG A 263 19.36 -9.21 -19.64
N ARG A 264 19.93 -8.61 -20.68
CA ARG A 264 20.46 -7.25 -20.77
C ARG A 264 19.42 -6.13 -20.72
N GLY A 265 18.22 -6.25 -21.22
CA GLY A 265 17.19 -5.18 -21.21
C GLY A 265 16.53 -5.03 -19.86
N LEU A 266 16.17 -6.14 -19.22
CA LEU A 266 15.71 -6.14 -17.80
C LEU A 266 16.83 -5.68 -16.86
N PHE A 267 18.07 -6.12 -17.10
CA PHE A 267 19.24 -5.62 -16.35
C PHE A 267 19.61 -4.18 -16.73
N SER A 268 19.26 -3.66 -17.92
CA SER A 268 19.53 -2.26 -18.27
C SER A 268 18.51 -1.32 -17.63
N GLN A 269 17.22 -1.70 -17.52
CA GLN A 269 16.21 -0.92 -16.78
C GLN A 269 16.46 -0.96 -15.28
N ALA A 270 16.78 -2.14 -14.73
CA ALA A 270 17.22 -2.25 -13.34
C ALA A 270 18.57 -1.54 -13.11
N ARG A 271 19.48 -1.53 -14.09
CA ARG A 271 20.75 -0.79 -14.02
C ARG A 271 20.58 0.71 -14.22
N SER A 272 19.66 1.20 -15.05
CA SER A 272 19.39 2.62 -15.14
C SER A 272 18.71 3.14 -13.88
N ALA A 273 17.73 2.42 -13.32
CA ALA A 273 17.15 2.75 -12.02
C ALA A 273 18.18 2.65 -10.87
N LEU A 274 19.07 1.65 -10.88
CA LEU A 274 20.18 1.53 -9.95
C LEU A 274 21.27 2.60 -10.18
N ALA A 275 21.51 3.01 -11.42
CA ALA A 275 22.47 4.08 -11.73
C ALA A 275 21.90 5.46 -11.37
N GLU A 276 20.62 5.70 -11.53
CA GLU A 276 19.93 6.91 -11.07
C GLU A 276 19.91 6.94 -9.54
N ALA A 277 19.50 5.86 -8.88
CA ALA A 277 19.56 5.76 -7.42
C ALA A 277 20.98 5.86 -6.85
N ALA A 278 22.00 5.34 -7.55
CA ALA A 278 23.40 5.49 -7.16
C ALA A 278 23.92 6.92 -7.39
N THR A 279 23.42 7.61 -8.42
CA THR A 279 23.74 9.04 -8.66
C THR A 279 23.07 9.93 -7.62
N ASP A 280 21.85 9.64 -7.23
CA ASP A 280 21.10 10.37 -6.19
C ASP A 280 21.73 10.11 -4.80
N ALA A 281 22.11 8.88 -4.48
CA ALA A 281 22.82 8.54 -3.26
C ALA A 281 24.22 9.18 -3.22
N ALA A 282 24.93 9.22 -4.35
CA ALA A 282 26.24 9.88 -4.44
C ALA A 282 26.12 11.42 -4.37
N SER A 283 25.07 12.01 -4.94
CA SER A 283 24.79 13.44 -4.81
C SER A 283 24.36 13.82 -3.39
N ALA A 284 23.52 13.03 -2.73
CA ALA A 284 23.16 13.23 -1.33
C ALA A 284 24.37 13.11 -0.39
N GLN A 285 25.29 12.21 -0.70
CA GLN A 285 26.52 12.05 0.07
C GLN A 285 27.55 13.17 -0.20
N MET A 286 27.59 13.68 -1.43
CA MET A 286 28.38 14.86 -1.80
C MET A 286 27.80 16.11 -1.13
N ASP A 287 26.50 16.26 -1.05
CA ASP A 287 25.82 17.36 -0.36
C ASP A 287 26.08 17.31 1.16
N ALA A 288 26.09 16.11 1.75
CA ALA A 288 26.45 15.91 3.16
C ALA A 288 27.92 16.27 3.44
N LEU A 289 28.83 15.96 2.51
CA LEU A 289 30.27 16.31 2.61
C LEU A 289 30.52 17.80 2.34
N THR A 290 29.70 18.46 1.55
CA THR A 290 29.82 19.87 1.20
C THR A 290 29.05 20.81 2.15
N GLY A 291 28.39 20.27 3.19
CA GLY A 291 27.62 21.03 4.17
C GLY A 291 26.31 21.59 3.59
N ARG A 292 25.90 21.15 2.40
CA ARG A 292 24.54 21.35 1.94
C ARG A 292 23.65 20.38 2.73
N SER A 293 22.77 20.97 3.52
CA SER A 293 21.83 20.26 4.37
C SER A 293 20.96 19.34 3.52
N THR A 294 20.97 18.02 3.82
CA THR A 294 19.93 17.09 3.38
C THR A 294 18.55 17.41 3.98
N ALA A 295 18.44 18.56 4.64
CA ALA A 295 17.20 19.08 5.22
C ALA A 295 16.13 19.48 4.18
N ASP A 296 16.47 19.45 2.88
CA ASP A 296 15.54 19.78 1.79
C ASP A 296 15.09 18.57 0.96
N ALA A 297 15.53 17.35 1.28
CA ALA A 297 14.87 16.16 0.73
C ALA A 297 13.49 16.04 1.40
N PRO A 298 12.37 16.07 0.65
CA PRO A 298 11.06 15.90 1.25
C PRO A 298 11.04 14.57 2.00
N GLU A 299 10.68 14.61 3.29
CA GLU A 299 10.43 13.38 4.04
C GLU A 299 9.39 12.55 3.29
N PRO A 300 9.59 11.21 3.15
CA PRO A 300 8.60 10.36 2.50
C PRO A 300 7.24 10.57 3.15
N GLU A 301 6.25 10.91 2.35
CA GLU A 301 4.92 11.23 2.86
C GLU A 301 4.26 9.97 3.42
N PRO A 302 3.91 9.94 4.72
CA PRO A 302 3.22 8.82 5.29
C PRO A 302 1.88 8.61 4.58
N ASP A 303 1.53 7.34 4.30
CA ASP A 303 0.28 6.98 3.61
C ASP A 303 0.17 7.40 2.13
N ARG A 304 1.27 7.58 1.41
CA ARG A 304 1.26 7.96 0.00
C ARG A 304 0.33 7.06 -0.85
N ARG A 305 0.37 5.74 -0.63
CA ARG A 305 -0.52 4.78 -1.32
C ARG A 305 -2.00 5.00 -0.96
N ARG A 306 -2.28 5.31 0.31
CA ARG A 306 -3.66 5.58 0.74
C ARG A 306 -4.21 6.84 0.10
N TRP A 307 -3.43 7.90 0.06
CA TRP A 307 -3.84 9.13 -0.61
C TRP A 307 -4.11 8.89 -2.09
N GLN A 308 -3.22 8.17 -2.77
CA GLN A 308 -3.44 7.80 -4.17
C GLN A 308 -4.72 6.97 -4.34
N LEU A 309 -4.96 5.99 -3.45
CA LEU A 309 -6.19 5.19 -3.49
C LEU A 309 -7.45 6.07 -3.37
N LEU A 310 -7.45 7.02 -2.45
CA LEU A 310 -8.60 7.93 -2.28
C LEU A 310 -8.76 8.87 -3.48
N ASP A 311 -7.67 9.38 -4.04
CA ASP A 311 -7.69 10.21 -5.24
C ASP A 311 -8.21 9.44 -6.45
N ASP A 312 -7.78 8.20 -6.65
CA ASP A 312 -8.26 7.32 -7.72
C ASP A 312 -9.76 7.06 -7.61
N LEU A 313 -10.23 6.72 -6.41
CA LEU A 313 -11.65 6.47 -6.17
C LEU A 313 -12.51 7.72 -6.34
N HIS A 314 -11.99 8.88 -5.94
CA HIS A 314 -12.65 10.17 -6.18
C HIS A 314 -12.69 10.53 -7.66
N ALA A 315 -11.59 10.32 -8.39
CA ALA A 315 -11.48 10.58 -9.82
C ALA A 315 -12.39 9.67 -10.67
N ALA A 316 -12.57 8.41 -10.24
CA ALA A 316 -13.50 7.47 -10.85
C ALA A 316 -14.98 7.90 -10.71
N GLY A 317 -15.27 8.85 -9.83
CA GLY A 317 -16.61 9.31 -9.50
C GLY A 317 -17.21 8.56 -8.32
N LEU A 318 -18.15 9.21 -7.64
CA LEU A 318 -18.82 8.59 -6.50
C LEU A 318 -19.89 7.60 -6.97
N PRO A 319 -20.02 6.42 -6.34
CA PRO A 319 -21.04 5.45 -6.69
C PRO A 319 -22.47 6.02 -6.54
N ALA A 320 -23.39 5.55 -7.37
CA ALA A 320 -24.77 5.95 -7.31
C ALA A 320 -25.42 5.56 -5.96
N GLY A 321 -26.05 6.52 -5.31
CA GLY A 321 -26.53 6.36 -3.94
C GLY A 321 -25.42 6.55 -2.91
N ASP A 322 -25.77 6.53 -1.64
CA ASP A 322 -24.80 6.67 -0.55
C ASP A 322 -24.33 5.27 -0.07
N ALA A 323 -23.49 4.63 -0.89
CA ALA A 323 -23.02 3.28 -0.62
C ALA A 323 -22.16 3.22 0.66
N VAL A 324 -22.23 2.07 1.34
CA VAL A 324 -21.39 1.81 2.52
C VAL A 324 -19.97 1.49 2.06
N VAL A 325 -19.02 2.18 2.65
CA VAL A 325 -17.58 2.00 2.38
C VAL A 325 -17.10 0.67 2.97
N PRO A 326 -16.35 -0.15 2.22
CA PRO A 326 -15.67 -1.31 2.78
C PRO A 326 -14.75 -0.93 3.94
N ARG A 327 -14.76 -1.72 5.01
CA ARG A 327 -13.95 -1.46 6.21
C ARG A 327 -12.45 -1.33 5.92
N ALA A 328 -11.97 -1.96 4.86
CA ALA A 328 -10.58 -1.83 4.40
C ALA A 328 -10.19 -0.37 4.07
N LEU A 329 -11.15 0.46 3.63
CA LEU A 329 -10.92 1.89 3.45
C LEU A 329 -11.01 2.65 4.78
N ALA A 330 -12.13 2.57 5.47
CA ALA A 330 -12.28 3.16 6.80
C ALA A 330 -13.52 2.62 7.52
N PRO A 331 -13.48 2.46 8.85
CA PRO A 331 -14.67 2.25 9.64
C PRO A 331 -15.36 3.57 9.98
N ARG A 332 -16.62 3.51 10.33
CA ARG A 332 -17.28 4.56 11.10
C ARG A 332 -16.89 4.44 12.55
N VAL A 333 -16.36 5.52 13.13
CA VAL A 333 -16.00 5.57 14.57
C VAL A 333 -17.07 6.30 15.33
N ASP A 334 -17.75 5.63 16.27
CA ASP A 334 -18.76 6.21 17.12
C ASP A 334 -18.36 6.13 18.60
N ILE A 335 -18.81 7.12 19.39
CA ILE A 335 -18.52 7.22 20.82
C ILE A 335 -19.83 7.28 21.59
N ASP A 336 -20.11 6.23 22.37
CA ASP A 336 -21.26 6.16 23.26
C ASP A 336 -21.12 7.21 24.40
N PRO A 337 -21.95 8.24 24.45
CA PRO A 337 -21.85 9.30 25.44
C PRO A 337 -22.16 8.83 26.87
N GLU A 338 -22.90 7.72 27.06
CA GLU A 338 -23.23 7.19 28.37
C GLU A 338 -22.04 6.47 28.99
N ARG A 339 -21.27 5.75 28.16
CA ARG A 339 -20.08 5.02 28.56
C ARG A 339 -18.81 5.87 28.52
N CYS A 340 -18.84 7.00 27.83
CA CYS A 340 -17.68 7.88 27.68
C CYS A 340 -17.43 8.70 28.94
N SER A 341 -16.20 8.63 29.49
CA SER A 341 -15.79 9.45 30.65
C SER A 341 -15.41 10.90 30.29
N GLY A 342 -15.36 11.26 29.01
CA GLY A 342 -14.93 12.58 28.54
C GLY A 342 -13.42 12.84 28.67
N CYS A 343 -12.60 11.80 28.80
CA CYS A 343 -11.15 11.94 28.97
C CYS A 343 -10.40 12.35 27.69
N ALA A 344 -10.98 12.06 26.52
CA ALA A 344 -10.42 12.31 25.18
C ALA A 344 -9.04 11.66 24.94
N LEU A 345 -8.70 10.56 25.62
CA LEU A 345 -7.46 9.81 25.38
C LEU A 345 -7.45 9.18 23.99
N CYS A 346 -8.61 8.73 23.49
CA CYS A 346 -8.75 8.18 22.15
C CYS A 346 -8.25 9.15 21.06
N ALA A 347 -8.50 10.45 21.22
CA ALA A 347 -7.99 11.48 20.32
C ALA A 347 -6.51 11.78 20.58
N GLY A 348 -6.04 11.69 21.82
CA GLY A 348 -4.64 11.91 22.16
C GLY A 348 -3.69 10.82 21.62
N PHE A 349 -4.18 9.58 21.57
CA PHE A 349 -3.38 8.43 21.11
C PHE A 349 -3.61 8.07 19.63
N CYS A 350 -4.51 8.76 18.91
CA CYS A 350 -4.70 8.48 17.49
C CYS A 350 -3.42 8.77 16.69
N PRO A 351 -2.77 7.74 16.10
CA PRO A 351 -1.47 7.91 15.45
C PRO A 351 -1.56 8.66 14.12
N THR A 352 -2.71 8.60 13.46
CA THR A 352 -2.95 9.25 12.16
C THR A 352 -3.68 10.59 12.30
N GLN A 353 -4.00 11.02 13.53
CA GLN A 353 -4.81 12.21 13.81
C GLN A 353 -6.23 12.17 13.22
N ALA A 354 -6.68 10.99 12.76
CA ALA A 354 -8.07 10.80 12.28
C ALA A 354 -9.09 11.20 13.34
N LEU A 355 -8.81 10.94 14.61
CA LEU A 355 -9.61 11.40 15.74
C LEU A 355 -8.78 12.41 16.54
N ARG A 356 -9.22 13.68 16.57
CA ARG A 356 -8.49 14.77 17.22
C ARG A 356 -9.39 15.67 18.05
N LYS A 357 -8.79 16.42 18.98
CA LYS A 357 -9.51 17.44 19.75
C LYS A 357 -9.63 18.71 18.92
N ALA A 358 -10.88 19.19 18.74
CA ALA A 358 -11.15 20.42 17.97
C ALA A 358 -11.51 21.61 18.88
N GLY A 359 -11.79 21.37 20.18
CA GLY A 359 -12.10 22.47 21.08
C GLY A 359 -13.13 22.14 22.15
N LYS A 360 -13.96 23.12 22.48
CA LYS A 360 -15.04 23.02 23.48
C LYS A 360 -16.40 23.22 22.81
N ALA A 361 -17.33 22.34 23.18
CA ALA A 361 -18.74 22.47 22.84
C ALA A 361 -19.50 23.18 23.96
N PRO A 362 -20.74 23.68 23.70
CA PRO A 362 -21.57 24.30 24.73
C PRO A 362 -21.73 23.44 26.00
N GLY A 363 -21.76 24.12 27.13
CA GLY A 363 -21.83 23.46 28.45
C GLY A 363 -20.49 22.87 28.92
N GLY A 364 -19.34 23.23 28.34
CA GLY A 364 -18.01 22.78 28.74
C GLY A 364 -17.69 21.34 28.36
N ARG A 365 -18.44 20.76 27.44
CA ARG A 365 -18.15 19.46 26.80
C ARG A 365 -16.96 19.59 25.88
N THR A 366 -16.33 18.48 25.52
CA THR A 366 -15.19 18.49 24.56
C THR A 366 -15.72 18.17 23.17
N LEU A 367 -15.31 18.95 22.19
CA LEU A 367 -15.50 18.69 20.78
C LEU A 367 -14.32 17.89 20.23
N LEU A 368 -14.60 16.76 19.64
CA LEU A 368 -13.67 15.99 18.82
C LEU A 368 -14.09 16.10 17.37
N GLU A 369 -13.14 15.93 16.48
CA GLU A 369 -13.34 15.76 15.05
C GLU A 369 -12.84 14.38 14.64
N PHE A 370 -13.60 13.73 13.76
CA PHE A 370 -13.23 12.48 13.13
C PHE A 370 -13.16 12.67 11.61
N ASP A 371 -11.99 12.43 11.07
CA ASP A 371 -11.70 12.43 9.64
C ASP A 371 -11.52 10.98 9.17
N ALA A 372 -12.47 10.50 8.39
CA ALA A 372 -12.47 9.12 7.91
C ALA A 372 -11.35 8.84 6.92
N ALA A 373 -10.94 9.84 6.12
CA ALA A 373 -9.86 9.70 5.16
C ALA A 373 -8.52 9.37 5.84
N LEU A 374 -8.30 9.87 7.04
CA LEU A 374 -7.10 9.61 7.85
C LEU A 374 -7.17 8.31 8.67
N CYS A 375 -8.35 7.69 8.82
CA CYS A 375 -8.53 6.52 9.67
C CYS A 375 -7.98 5.25 9.01
N ARG A 376 -7.10 4.53 9.72
CA ARG A 376 -6.46 3.28 9.26
C ARG A 376 -7.00 2.03 9.95
N ASP A 377 -8.11 2.11 10.68
CA ASP A 377 -8.66 1.00 11.48
C ASP A 377 -7.63 0.29 12.38
N CYS A 378 -6.68 1.04 12.92
CA CYS A 378 -5.56 0.49 13.69
C CYS A 378 -5.97 -0.05 15.08
N GLY A 379 -7.18 0.25 15.54
CA GLY A 379 -7.72 -0.22 16.82
C GLY A 379 -7.29 0.59 18.07
N THR A 380 -6.30 1.47 17.96
CA THR A 380 -5.73 2.19 19.11
C THR A 380 -6.78 2.94 19.96
N CYS A 381 -7.75 3.59 19.32
CA CYS A 381 -8.79 4.34 20.01
C CYS A 381 -9.70 3.42 20.85
N THR A 382 -10.00 2.23 20.38
CA THR A 382 -10.81 1.23 21.09
C THR A 382 -10.04 0.58 22.23
N GLU A 383 -8.77 0.24 22.03
CA GLU A 383 -7.88 -0.35 23.03
C GLU A 383 -7.59 0.61 24.17
N THR A 384 -7.33 1.88 23.87
CA THR A 384 -7.10 2.93 24.88
C THR A 384 -8.35 3.24 25.71
N CYS A 385 -9.54 2.93 25.20
CA CYS A 385 -10.79 3.24 25.88
C CYS A 385 -11.16 2.20 26.94
N ARG A 386 -10.64 2.35 28.16
CA ARG A 386 -10.94 1.46 29.30
C ARG A 386 -12.42 1.28 29.63
N TYR A 387 -13.30 2.16 29.14
CA TYR A 387 -14.74 2.08 29.33
C TYR A 387 -15.45 1.41 28.16
N GLY A 388 -14.74 1.06 27.09
CA GLY A 388 -15.30 0.46 25.89
C GLY A 388 -16.41 1.31 25.28
N ALA A 389 -16.25 2.63 25.28
CA ALA A 389 -17.20 3.58 24.75
C ALA A 389 -17.08 3.80 23.24
N ILE A 390 -16.10 3.18 22.58
CA ILE A 390 -15.81 3.40 21.16
C ILE A 390 -16.18 2.14 20.37
N SER A 391 -16.92 2.32 19.30
CA SER A 391 -17.17 1.31 18.28
C SER A 391 -16.59 1.74 16.94
N CYS A 392 -16.12 0.75 16.16
CA CYS A 392 -15.62 0.91 14.81
C CYS A 392 -16.39 -0.07 13.92
N GLU A 393 -17.34 0.45 13.12
CA GLU A 393 -18.29 -0.37 12.35
C GLU A 393 -18.17 -0.11 10.86
N GLU A 394 -18.57 -1.09 10.04
CA GLU A 394 -18.66 -0.95 8.58
C GLU A 394 -20.00 -0.33 8.20
N THR A 395 -20.20 0.92 8.59
CA THR A 395 -21.42 1.71 8.33
C THR A 395 -21.09 3.11 7.83
N LEU A 396 -19.81 3.41 7.59
CA LEU A 396 -19.39 4.66 6.98
C LEU A 396 -19.87 4.72 5.54
N THR A 397 -20.43 5.86 5.14
CA THR A 397 -20.88 6.04 3.75
C THR A 397 -19.79 6.72 2.90
N VAL A 398 -19.95 6.62 1.57
CA VAL A 398 -19.01 7.25 0.63
C VAL A 398 -19.02 8.77 0.79
N SER A 399 -20.18 9.37 1.01
CA SER A 399 -20.31 10.82 1.26
C SER A 399 -19.60 11.25 2.54
N GLU A 400 -19.61 10.42 3.59
CA GLU A 400 -18.87 10.69 4.82
C GLU A 400 -17.35 10.52 4.65
N LEU A 401 -16.89 9.56 3.82
CA LEU A 401 -15.46 9.35 3.53
C LEU A 401 -14.85 10.55 2.79
N PHE A 402 -15.59 11.11 1.83
CA PHE A 402 -15.14 12.23 1.00
C PHE A 402 -15.72 13.58 1.46
N ALA A 403 -16.22 13.65 2.69
CA ALA A 403 -16.68 14.92 3.25
C ALA A 403 -15.51 15.91 3.40
N LEU A 404 -15.72 17.15 2.94
CA LEU A 404 -14.71 18.22 3.06
C LEU A 404 -14.43 18.59 4.52
N GLU A 405 -15.42 18.39 5.41
CA GLU A 405 -15.30 18.72 6.81
C GLU A 405 -15.34 17.44 7.66
N PRO A 406 -14.43 17.31 8.63
CA PRO A 406 -14.43 16.20 9.57
C PRO A 406 -15.73 16.15 10.38
N ARG A 407 -16.21 14.95 10.67
CA ARG A 407 -17.39 14.75 11.48
C ARG A 407 -17.19 15.18 12.94
N ALA A 408 -18.02 16.09 13.41
CA ALA A 408 -17.99 16.56 14.79
C ALA A 408 -18.59 15.51 15.76
N ILE A 409 -17.84 15.19 16.83
CA ILE A 409 -18.28 14.30 17.90
C ILE A 409 -18.17 15.03 19.24
N VAL A 410 -19.30 15.23 19.93
CA VAL A 410 -19.32 15.90 21.23
C VAL A 410 -19.32 14.87 22.34
N ILE A 411 -18.23 14.81 23.12
CA ILE A 411 -18.13 13.93 24.28
C ILE A 411 -18.49 14.67 25.57
N PRO A 412 -18.96 13.94 26.62
CA PRO A 412 -19.39 14.55 27.87
C PRO A 412 -18.25 15.31 28.57
N LYS A 413 -18.60 16.12 29.57
CA LYS A 413 -17.59 16.64 30.51
C LYS A 413 -16.85 15.48 31.17
N ARG A 414 -15.57 15.69 31.48
CA ARG A 414 -14.77 14.69 32.20
C ARG A 414 -15.47 14.29 33.51
N ARG A 415 -15.71 13.00 33.65
CA ARG A 415 -16.34 12.40 34.83
C ARG A 415 -15.65 11.10 35.19
N VAL A 416 -15.75 10.73 36.46
CA VAL A 416 -15.27 9.43 36.94
C VAL A 416 -16.42 8.44 36.75
N LEU A 417 -16.18 7.41 35.98
CA LEU A 417 -17.09 6.28 35.84
C LEU A 417 -16.52 5.07 36.59
N PRO A 418 -17.39 4.18 37.15
CA PRO A 418 -16.89 2.94 37.70
C PRO A 418 -16.17 2.13 36.62
N SER A 419 -14.97 1.63 36.94
CA SER A 419 -14.24 0.77 36.04
C SER A 419 -15.02 -0.53 35.82
N ARG A 420 -15.20 -0.97 34.58
CA ARG A 420 -15.60 -2.36 34.34
C ARG A 420 -14.41 -3.26 34.73
N ARG A 421 -14.63 -4.11 35.70
CA ARG A 421 -13.73 -5.21 36.05
C ARG A 421 -13.85 -6.30 34.99
#